data_72a9ae29c45890738d2566c778456e3f
#
_entry.id   72a9ae29c45890738d2566c778456e3f
#
_cell.length_a   1.000
_cell.length_b   1.000
_cell.length_c   1.000
_cell.angle_alpha   90.00
_cell.angle_beta   90.00
_cell.angle_gamma   90.00
#
_symmetry.space_group_name_H-M   'P 1'
#
loop_
_entity.id
_entity.type
_entity.pdbx_description
1 polymer ?
#
loop_
_entity_poly.entity_id
_entity_poly.type
_entity_poly.pdbx_seq_one_letter_code
_entity_poly.pdbx_strand_id
1 'polypeptide(L)'
;MVLVLVLLTSSKAFPQAAAPATVSVVGGAYHVRGDILISDQFNNRVIEVNPRTHQIVWTFGDGSSTAGPKSVVAPNDAQVVGPLTLIAGTGAPPGGEPSCPNGCADNRVMLVDVFGDILWQYGQAGVTGSGRNQLNTPVQATFLPNFDVLITDQGNQRVIEVTLWNDIVWQYGQTGMTGSGYNTLNNPNSAELLDNGNILIADENNNRVIEVNREHHIVWEYSNGISGAAFASRLKNGHTLITDSLNNRIIEVSKGGAIVWEYSTSSRPGSVTNPNPTRAVRLANGNTLISDQFNMQVIEVDRKGMIVFSQGQISVAGTGFNQLNAPYDAKVVGDFTGLTPP
;
A
#
# COMPACT_ATOMS: atom_id res chain seq x y z
N MET A 1 25.09 -6.25 12.42
CA MET A 1 25.82 -6.91 11.31
C MET A 1 25.16 -6.39 10.03
N VAL A 2 25.79 -5.42 9.37
CA VAL A 2 25.25 -4.80 8.16
C VAL A 2 25.45 -5.76 7.00
N LEU A 3 24.37 -6.33 6.47
CA LEU A 3 24.42 -7.18 5.29
C LEU A 3 24.45 -6.26 4.05
N VAL A 4 25.64 -6.11 3.44
CA VAL A 4 25.77 -5.44 2.16
C VAL A 4 25.38 -6.44 1.07
N LEU A 5 24.22 -6.22 0.44
CA LEU A 5 23.77 -7.01 -0.70
C LEU A 5 24.60 -6.59 -1.93
N VAL A 6 25.59 -7.41 -2.30
CA VAL A 6 26.35 -7.22 -3.57
C VAL A 6 25.52 -7.86 -4.69
N LEU A 7 24.81 -7.05 -5.46
CA LEU A 7 24.16 -7.48 -6.70
C LEU A 7 25.22 -7.49 -7.83
N LEU A 8 25.49 -8.67 -8.37
CA LEU A 8 26.35 -8.86 -9.54
C LEU A 8 25.65 -8.29 -10.79
N THR A 9 26.18 -7.19 -11.31
CA THR A 9 25.68 -6.55 -12.54
C THR A 9 26.26 -7.25 -13.77
N SER A 10 25.39 -7.86 -14.58
CA SER A 10 25.73 -8.18 -15.96
C SER A 10 25.45 -6.96 -16.84
N SER A 11 26.53 -6.33 -17.34
CA SER A 11 26.46 -5.14 -18.19
C SER A 11 25.87 -5.49 -19.57
N LYS A 12 24.62 -5.08 -19.83
CA LYS A 12 24.13 -4.84 -21.19
C LYS A 12 23.94 -3.35 -21.36
N ALA A 13 24.67 -2.77 -22.33
CA ALA A 13 24.55 -1.35 -22.67
C ALA A 13 23.15 -1.04 -23.21
N PHE A 14 22.50 -0.06 -22.60
CA PHE A 14 21.23 0.51 -23.07
C PHE A 14 21.46 1.86 -23.73
N PRO A 15 20.64 2.27 -24.70
CA PRO A 15 20.78 3.57 -25.35
C PRO A 15 20.49 4.72 -24.39
N GLN A 16 21.23 5.79 -24.54
CA GLN A 16 21.23 6.98 -23.72
C GLN A 16 19.85 7.64 -23.72
N ALA A 17 19.19 7.67 -22.55
CA ALA A 17 17.89 8.29 -22.32
C ALA A 17 18.04 9.79 -22.01
N ALA A 18 16.98 10.54 -22.28
CA ALA A 18 16.82 11.96 -22.01
C ALA A 18 17.15 12.33 -20.56
N ALA A 19 17.52 13.60 -20.33
CA ALA A 19 17.96 14.13 -19.04
C ALA A 19 16.98 13.79 -17.89
N PRO A 20 17.47 13.37 -16.71
CA PRO A 20 16.64 12.88 -15.62
C PRO A 20 15.77 13.99 -15.04
N ALA A 21 14.49 13.69 -14.80
CA ALA A 21 13.68 14.43 -13.85
C ALA A 21 14.41 14.37 -12.49
N THR A 22 14.68 15.52 -11.90
CA THR A 22 15.46 15.65 -10.67
C THR A 22 14.69 15.04 -9.51
N VAL A 23 15.15 13.90 -8.99
CA VAL A 23 14.81 13.45 -7.65
C VAL A 23 15.39 14.47 -6.68
N SER A 24 14.52 15.28 -6.08
CA SER A 24 14.96 16.31 -5.13
C SER A 24 15.05 15.69 -3.74
N VAL A 25 16.24 15.24 -3.34
CA VAL A 25 16.55 15.10 -1.92
C VAL A 25 16.79 16.50 -1.39
N VAL A 26 15.77 17.13 -0.83
CA VAL A 26 15.93 18.45 -0.23
C VAL A 26 16.55 18.27 1.15
N GLY A 27 17.89 18.27 1.21
CA GLY A 27 18.68 18.60 2.42
C GLY A 27 18.37 17.87 3.72
N GLY A 28 17.87 16.61 3.69
CA GLY A 28 17.52 15.81 4.85
C GLY A 28 17.97 14.35 4.72
N ALA A 29 18.08 13.65 5.85
CA ALA A 29 18.31 12.20 5.83
C ALA A 29 17.05 11.51 5.31
N TYR A 30 17.22 10.53 4.44
CA TYR A 30 16.20 9.66 3.85
C TYR A 30 15.90 8.50 4.81
N HIS A 31 14.65 8.08 4.89
CA HIS A 31 14.15 7.05 5.80
C HIS A 31 14.44 7.37 7.29
N VAL A 32 14.19 8.62 7.66
CA VAL A 32 14.35 9.04 9.06
C VAL A 32 13.21 8.47 9.90
N ARG A 33 13.56 7.79 10.99
CA ARG A 33 12.55 7.29 11.91
C ARG A 33 11.59 8.39 12.37
N GLY A 34 10.31 8.17 12.16
CA GLY A 34 9.24 9.11 12.49
C GLY A 34 8.77 9.97 11.32
N ASP A 35 9.49 9.97 10.18
CA ASP A 35 8.94 10.54 8.94
C ASP A 35 7.81 9.65 8.41
N ILE A 36 6.96 10.18 7.54
CA ILE A 36 5.80 9.47 7.03
C ILE A 36 5.96 9.23 5.54
N LEU A 37 6.00 7.96 5.15
CA LEU A 37 5.96 7.53 3.76
C LEU A 37 4.51 7.48 3.29
N ILE A 38 4.17 8.10 2.13
CA ILE A 38 2.81 8.25 1.63
C ILE A 38 2.77 7.89 0.15
N SER A 39 1.84 6.99 -0.23
CA SER A 39 1.45 6.76 -1.61
C SER A 39 0.41 7.81 -2.01
N ASP A 40 0.87 8.89 -2.65
CA ASP A 40 0.06 10.04 -3.10
C ASP A 40 -0.52 9.73 -4.49
N GLN A 41 -1.58 8.89 -4.49
CA GLN A 41 -2.06 8.07 -5.60
C GLN A 41 -2.27 8.86 -6.89
N PHE A 42 -3.18 9.84 -6.92
CA PHE A 42 -3.50 10.57 -8.14
C PHE A 42 -2.58 11.77 -8.41
N ASN A 43 -1.53 11.93 -7.62
CA ASN A 43 -0.38 12.74 -7.96
C ASN A 43 0.75 11.89 -8.59
N ASN A 44 0.54 10.59 -8.81
CA ASN A 44 1.49 9.66 -9.43
C ASN A 44 2.87 9.72 -8.80
N ARG A 45 2.92 9.68 -7.45
CA ARG A 45 4.17 9.73 -6.69
C ARG A 45 4.05 9.03 -5.35
N VAL A 46 5.20 8.58 -4.85
CA VAL A 46 5.40 8.23 -3.44
C VAL A 46 6.26 9.32 -2.83
N ILE A 47 5.89 9.81 -1.65
CA ILE A 47 6.61 10.86 -0.94
C ILE A 47 6.94 10.43 0.49
N GLU A 48 8.06 10.90 1.01
CA GLU A 48 8.36 10.87 2.43
C GLU A 48 8.29 12.31 2.97
N VAL A 49 7.55 12.51 4.05
CA VAL A 49 7.32 13.83 4.62
C VAL A 49 7.81 13.89 6.07
N ASN A 50 8.41 15.00 6.43
CA ASN A 50 8.72 15.28 7.83
C ASN A 50 7.46 15.78 8.55
N PRO A 51 6.95 15.08 9.58
CA PRO A 51 5.66 15.40 10.21
C PRO A 51 5.66 16.72 11.00
N ARG A 52 6.83 17.28 11.35
CA ARG A 52 6.92 18.54 12.06
C ARG A 52 6.87 19.77 11.15
N THR A 53 7.39 19.63 9.93
CA THR A 53 7.50 20.73 8.97
C THR A 53 6.53 20.61 7.81
N HIS A 54 5.90 19.44 7.62
CA HIS A 54 5.07 19.07 6.47
C HIS A 54 5.81 19.14 5.13
N GLN A 55 7.14 19.20 5.16
CA GLN A 55 7.95 19.24 3.96
C GLN A 55 8.22 17.84 3.42
N ILE A 56 8.19 17.71 2.12
CA ILE A 56 8.62 16.51 1.41
C ILE A 56 10.16 16.46 1.50
N VAL A 57 10.69 15.36 2.04
CA VAL A 57 12.13 15.10 2.17
C VAL A 57 12.64 14.16 1.09
N TRP A 58 11.77 13.33 0.53
CA TRP A 58 12.06 12.45 -0.60
C TRP A 58 10.81 12.23 -1.46
N THR A 59 11.02 11.93 -2.75
CA THR A 59 9.94 11.58 -3.68
C THR A 59 10.43 10.61 -4.75
N PHE A 60 9.54 9.70 -5.15
CA PHE A 60 9.65 8.90 -6.36
C PHE A 60 8.38 9.05 -7.19
N GLY A 61 8.54 9.21 -8.50
CA GLY A 61 7.46 9.53 -9.43
C GLY A 61 7.47 10.99 -9.85
N ASP A 62 7.32 11.23 -11.14
CA ASP A 62 7.39 12.54 -11.79
C ASP A 62 6.03 13.17 -12.08
N GLY A 63 4.95 12.54 -11.58
CA GLY A 63 3.57 12.95 -11.83
C GLY A 63 3.01 12.49 -13.19
N SER A 64 3.78 11.73 -13.97
CA SER A 64 3.36 11.22 -15.28
C SER A 64 2.31 10.12 -15.13
N SER A 65 1.29 10.12 -16.01
CA SER A 65 0.33 9.02 -16.16
C SER A 65 0.86 7.87 -17.03
N THR A 66 2.16 7.86 -17.30
CA THR A 66 2.81 6.80 -18.08
C THR A 66 3.89 6.13 -17.24
N ALA A 67 3.77 4.83 -17.06
CA ALA A 67 4.75 4.04 -16.32
C ALA A 67 6.11 4.03 -17.03
N GLY A 68 7.19 4.32 -16.28
CA GLY A 68 8.53 4.46 -16.81
C GLY A 68 9.62 4.21 -15.76
N PRO A 69 10.90 4.45 -16.10
CA PRO A 69 12.02 4.15 -15.19
C PRO A 69 12.11 5.09 -13.98
N LYS A 70 11.47 6.26 -14.02
CA LYS A 70 11.45 7.26 -12.94
C LYS A 70 10.02 7.70 -12.60
N SER A 71 9.02 7.02 -13.13
CA SER A 71 7.61 7.31 -12.90
C SER A 71 6.88 6.11 -12.30
N VAL A 72 5.82 6.38 -11.57
CA VAL A 72 4.86 5.42 -11.07
C VAL A 72 3.46 5.96 -11.32
N VAL A 73 2.53 5.10 -11.75
CA VAL A 73 1.14 5.51 -12.00
C VAL A 73 0.26 5.00 -10.87
N ALA A 74 -0.41 5.92 -10.21
CA ALA A 74 -1.34 5.69 -9.11
C ALA A 74 -0.83 4.62 -8.11
N PRO A 75 0.27 4.90 -7.37
CA PRO A 75 0.79 3.95 -6.40
C PRO A 75 -0.21 3.75 -5.26
N ASN A 76 -0.49 2.48 -4.91
CA ASN A 76 -1.39 2.15 -3.81
C ASN A 76 -0.67 1.71 -2.54
N ASP A 77 0.61 1.39 -2.62
CA ASP A 77 1.37 0.94 -1.45
C ASP A 77 2.85 1.30 -1.56
N ALA A 78 3.47 1.60 -0.42
CA ALA A 78 4.90 1.79 -0.31
C ALA A 78 5.43 1.32 1.05
N GLN A 79 6.61 0.68 1.05
CA GLN A 79 7.26 0.15 2.26
C GLN A 79 8.75 0.51 2.27
N VAL A 80 9.26 0.94 3.43
CA VAL A 80 10.71 1.09 3.65
C VAL A 80 11.36 -0.28 3.83
N VAL A 81 12.39 -0.58 3.01
CA VAL A 81 13.14 -1.84 3.04
C VAL A 81 14.63 -1.53 3.17
N GLY A 82 15.12 -1.33 4.39
CA GLY A 82 16.49 -0.88 4.63
C GLY A 82 16.75 0.48 3.95
N PRO A 83 17.70 0.57 3.00
CA PRO A 83 17.97 1.80 2.24
C PRO A 83 17.08 1.95 1.00
N LEU A 84 16.12 1.06 0.78
CA LEU A 84 15.27 1.02 -0.41
C LEU A 84 13.81 1.29 -0.04
N THR A 85 13.01 1.64 -1.05
CA THR A 85 11.55 1.71 -0.95
C THR A 85 10.94 0.67 -1.89
N LEU A 86 10.10 -0.23 -1.37
CA LEU A 86 9.25 -1.10 -2.17
C LEU A 86 7.98 -0.31 -2.52
N ILE A 87 7.58 -0.31 -3.79
CA ILE A 87 6.41 0.45 -4.28
C ILE A 87 5.54 -0.45 -5.12
N ALA A 88 4.24 -0.45 -4.87
CA ALA A 88 3.24 -1.05 -5.75
C ALA A 88 2.62 0.03 -6.66
N GLY A 89 3.04 0.03 -7.93
CA GLY A 89 2.47 0.85 -9.00
C GLY A 89 1.24 0.14 -9.56
N THR A 90 0.06 0.59 -9.18
CA THR A 90 -1.22 -0.06 -9.47
C THR A 90 -1.77 0.31 -10.82
N GLY A 91 -1.72 1.60 -11.13
CA GLY A 91 -2.43 2.21 -12.24
C GLY A 91 -3.73 2.89 -11.84
N ALA A 92 -4.12 3.92 -12.57
CA ALA A 92 -5.37 4.65 -12.37
C ALA A 92 -6.52 3.96 -13.11
N PRO A 93 -7.68 3.78 -12.46
CA PRO A 93 -8.88 3.28 -13.14
C PRO A 93 -9.45 4.34 -14.11
N PRO A 94 -10.32 3.94 -15.07
CA PRO A 94 -11.02 4.89 -15.91
C PRO A 94 -11.75 5.97 -15.08
N GLY A 95 -11.49 7.25 -15.43
CA GLY A 95 -12.05 8.40 -14.71
C GLY A 95 -11.40 8.71 -13.35
N GLY A 96 -10.37 7.97 -12.95
CA GLY A 96 -9.65 8.21 -11.69
C GLY A 96 -8.86 9.51 -11.69
N GLU A 97 -8.30 9.87 -12.83
CA GLU A 97 -7.59 11.14 -13.01
C GLU A 97 -7.82 11.74 -14.42
N PRO A 98 -7.80 13.08 -14.55
CA PRO A 98 -8.12 13.77 -15.82
C PRO A 98 -7.14 13.43 -16.95
N SER A 99 -5.87 13.19 -16.65
CA SER A 99 -4.84 12.80 -17.63
C SER A 99 -5.02 11.38 -18.16
N CYS A 100 -5.92 10.61 -17.55
CA CYS A 100 -6.09 9.18 -17.74
C CYS A 100 -7.57 8.78 -17.86
N PRO A 101 -8.35 9.39 -18.76
CA PRO A 101 -9.81 9.20 -18.79
C PRO A 101 -10.24 7.75 -19.04
N ASN A 102 -9.43 6.98 -19.73
CA ASN A 102 -9.68 5.55 -20.02
C ASN A 102 -8.93 4.58 -19.09
N GLY A 103 -8.30 5.11 -18.04
CA GLY A 103 -7.40 4.36 -17.18
C GLY A 103 -5.96 4.31 -17.72
N CYS A 104 -4.98 4.25 -16.82
CA CYS A 104 -3.56 4.09 -17.14
C CYS A 104 -2.99 2.99 -16.26
N ALA A 105 -2.41 1.98 -16.86
CA ALA A 105 -1.79 0.88 -16.13
C ALA A 105 -0.36 1.22 -15.69
N ASP A 106 0.02 0.81 -14.48
CA ASP A 106 1.44 0.63 -14.10
C ASP A 106 1.78 -0.86 -14.07
N ASN A 107 1.11 -1.61 -13.20
CA ASN A 107 1.22 -3.06 -13.05
C ASN A 107 2.62 -3.54 -12.70
N ARG A 108 3.31 -2.81 -11.79
CA ARG A 108 4.62 -3.19 -11.27
C ARG A 108 4.68 -3.14 -9.76
N VAL A 109 5.51 -4.00 -9.20
CA VAL A 109 6.07 -3.86 -7.85
C VAL A 109 7.56 -3.64 -8.00
N MET A 110 8.10 -2.59 -7.37
CA MET A 110 9.46 -2.11 -7.62
C MET A 110 10.20 -1.86 -6.31
N LEU A 111 11.50 -2.24 -6.24
CA LEU A 111 12.44 -1.74 -5.24
C LEU A 111 13.24 -0.59 -5.84
N VAL A 112 13.13 0.59 -5.25
CA VAL A 112 13.82 1.79 -5.70
C VAL A 112 14.79 2.28 -4.62
N ASP A 113 15.91 2.85 -5.05
CA ASP A 113 16.89 3.48 -4.17
C ASP A 113 16.58 4.96 -3.90
N VAL A 114 17.40 5.61 -3.08
CA VAL A 114 17.26 7.03 -2.75
C VAL A 114 17.36 7.96 -3.97
N PHE A 115 18.03 7.53 -5.03
CA PHE A 115 18.18 8.28 -6.29
C PHE A 115 17.03 8.01 -7.27
N GLY A 116 16.07 7.14 -6.86
CA GLY A 116 14.94 6.72 -7.68
C GLY A 116 15.34 5.73 -8.77
N ASP A 117 16.47 5.03 -8.66
CA ASP A 117 16.81 3.95 -9.58
C ASP A 117 16.08 2.67 -9.18
N ILE A 118 15.42 2.04 -10.17
CA ILE A 118 14.72 0.75 -9.95
C ILE A 118 15.78 -0.35 -9.96
N LEU A 119 16.01 -0.97 -8.80
CA LEU A 119 17.00 -2.03 -8.64
C LEU A 119 16.40 -3.42 -8.88
N TRP A 120 15.11 -3.58 -8.63
CA TRP A 120 14.35 -4.80 -8.90
C TRP A 120 12.91 -4.44 -9.23
N GLN A 121 12.26 -5.26 -10.05
CA GLN A 121 10.81 -5.18 -10.27
C GLN A 121 10.22 -6.55 -10.59
N TYR A 122 8.96 -6.72 -10.19
CA TYR A 122 8.05 -7.73 -10.68
C TYR A 122 6.88 -7.05 -11.39
N GLY A 123 6.49 -7.55 -12.56
CA GLY A 123 5.58 -6.88 -13.48
C GLY A 123 6.31 -6.07 -14.54
N GLN A 124 5.56 -5.61 -15.54
CA GLN A 124 6.09 -4.86 -16.67
C GLN A 124 5.33 -3.54 -16.83
N ALA A 125 6.05 -2.44 -16.99
CA ALA A 125 5.49 -1.09 -17.08
C ALA A 125 4.33 -0.99 -18.08
N GLY A 126 3.13 -0.69 -17.59
CA GLY A 126 1.93 -0.54 -18.40
C GLY A 126 1.36 -1.82 -19.01
N VAL A 127 1.92 -3.00 -18.70
CA VAL A 127 1.46 -4.28 -19.25
C VAL A 127 0.58 -5.00 -18.26
N THR A 128 -0.68 -5.18 -18.60
CA THR A 128 -1.64 -5.97 -17.82
C THR A 128 -1.53 -7.45 -18.20
N GLY A 129 -1.44 -8.34 -17.22
CA GLY A 129 -1.43 -9.76 -17.47
C GLY A 129 -1.33 -10.63 -16.21
N SER A 130 -1.34 -11.93 -16.39
CA SER A 130 -1.26 -12.92 -15.30
C SER A 130 -0.15 -13.97 -15.51
N GLY A 131 0.62 -13.82 -16.57
CA GLY A 131 1.76 -14.69 -16.88
C GLY A 131 2.97 -14.45 -15.98
N ARG A 132 4.09 -15.12 -16.32
CA ARG A 132 5.35 -14.93 -15.61
C ARG A 132 5.77 -13.45 -15.69
N ASN A 133 6.10 -12.85 -14.55
CA ASN A 133 6.48 -11.44 -14.44
C ASN A 133 5.43 -10.50 -15.04
N GLN A 134 4.14 -10.78 -14.79
CA GLN A 134 3.01 -9.91 -15.14
C GLN A 134 2.07 -9.77 -13.96
N LEU A 135 1.47 -8.60 -13.83
CA LEU A 135 0.49 -8.23 -12.81
C LEU A 135 -0.72 -7.55 -13.45
N ASN A 136 -1.79 -7.48 -12.68
CA ASN A 136 -2.98 -6.74 -13.03
C ASN A 136 -3.47 -5.98 -11.79
N THR A 137 -3.28 -4.66 -11.78
CA THR A 137 -3.63 -3.79 -10.64
C THR A 137 -3.10 -4.31 -9.29
N PRO A 138 -1.76 -4.46 -9.11
CA PRO A 138 -1.20 -4.81 -7.81
C PRO A 138 -1.45 -3.67 -6.82
N VAL A 139 -2.12 -3.96 -5.69
CA VAL A 139 -2.56 -2.91 -4.75
C VAL A 139 -1.76 -2.87 -3.46
N GLN A 140 -1.02 -3.94 -3.16
CA GLN A 140 -0.11 -3.98 -2.01
C GLN A 140 1.07 -4.90 -2.29
N ALA A 141 2.23 -4.55 -1.73
CA ALA A 141 3.42 -5.39 -1.72
C ALA A 141 4.17 -5.28 -0.40
N THR A 142 4.56 -6.41 0.16
CA THR A 142 5.33 -6.49 1.41
C THR A 142 6.60 -7.29 1.20
N PHE A 143 7.75 -6.71 1.56
CA PHE A 143 9.03 -7.42 1.56
C PHE A 143 9.11 -8.30 2.80
N LEU A 144 9.30 -9.59 2.60
CA LEU A 144 9.24 -10.61 3.65
C LEU A 144 10.63 -10.88 4.27
N PRO A 145 10.69 -11.43 5.51
CA PRO A 145 11.95 -11.76 6.16
C PRO A 145 12.80 -12.81 5.43
N ASN A 146 12.19 -13.64 4.58
CA ASN A 146 12.87 -14.63 3.72
C ASN A 146 13.38 -14.03 2.39
N PHE A 147 13.29 -12.71 2.21
CA PHE A 147 13.65 -11.96 1.01
C PHE A 147 12.72 -12.16 -0.19
N ASP A 148 11.57 -12.79 -0.01
CA ASP A 148 10.52 -12.83 -1.01
C ASP A 148 9.62 -11.58 -0.89
N VAL A 149 8.75 -11.39 -1.86
CA VAL A 149 7.78 -10.28 -1.87
C VAL A 149 6.37 -10.85 -1.94
N LEU A 150 5.54 -10.52 -0.94
CA LEU A 150 4.12 -10.84 -0.94
C LEU A 150 3.38 -9.74 -1.70
N ILE A 151 2.61 -10.11 -2.73
CA ILE A 151 1.92 -9.17 -3.62
C ILE A 151 0.43 -9.49 -3.66
N THR A 152 -0.41 -8.48 -3.41
CA THR A 152 -1.85 -8.55 -3.68
C THR A 152 -2.10 -8.13 -5.12
N ASP A 153 -2.24 -9.11 -6.01
CA ASP A 153 -2.45 -8.96 -7.45
C ASP A 153 -3.96 -8.94 -7.74
N GLN A 154 -4.59 -7.80 -7.38
CA GLN A 154 -6.04 -7.61 -7.23
C GLN A 154 -6.83 -7.98 -8.48
N GLY A 155 -6.47 -7.44 -9.66
CA GLY A 155 -7.19 -7.68 -10.90
C GLY A 155 -7.05 -9.12 -11.41
N ASN A 156 -6.04 -9.86 -10.93
CA ASN A 156 -5.89 -11.29 -11.18
C ASN A 156 -6.55 -12.17 -10.09
N GLN A 157 -7.24 -11.58 -9.11
CA GLN A 157 -7.97 -12.28 -8.05
C GLN A 157 -7.07 -13.20 -7.20
N ARG A 158 -5.83 -12.76 -6.92
CA ARG A 158 -4.86 -13.60 -6.21
C ARG A 158 -3.93 -12.80 -5.30
N VAL A 159 -3.38 -13.49 -4.30
CA VAL A 159 -2.20 -13.08 -3.53
C VAL A 159 -1.08 -14.02 -3.89
N ILE A 160 0.09 -13.49 -4.23
CA ILE A 160 1.27 -14.28 -4.62
C ILE A 160 2.48 -13.93 -3.76
N GLU A 161 3.34 -14.91 -3.51
CA GLU A 161 4.68 -14.73 -2.95
C GLU A 161 5.69 -14.99 -4.06
N VAL A 162 6.54 -14.00 -4.34
CA VAL A 162 7.51 -14.05 -5.44
C VAL A 162 8.93 -13.88 -4.91
N THR A 163 9.86 -14.64 -5.45
CA THR A 163 11.29 -14.50 -5.17
C THR A 163 11.88 -13.29 -5.90
N LEU A 164 13.08 -12.84 -5.50
CA LEU A 164 13.82 -11.81 -6.23
C LEU A 164 14.30 -12.27 -7.64
N TRP A 165 14.15 -13.55 -7.97
CA TRP A 165 14.36 -14.09 -9.34
C TRP A 165 13.08 -14.13 -10.18
N ASN A 166 11.98 -13.54 -9.65
CA ASN A 166 10.68 -13.44 -10.31
C ASN A 166 9.98 -14.81 -10.51
N ASP A 167 10.19 -15.74 -9.57
CA ASP A 167 9.46 -17.01 -9.53
C ASP A 167 8.37 -16.94 -8.46
N ILE A 168 7.14 -17.35 -8.80
CA ILE A 168 6.05 -17.49 -7.85
C ILE A 168 6.28 -18.76 -7.04
N VAL A 169 6.40 -18.65 -5.72
CA VAL A 169 6.64 -19.78 -4.79
C VAL A 169 5.40 -20.16 -3.99
N TRP A 170 4.42 -19.26 -3.89
CA TRP A 170 3.12 -19.53 -3.27
C TRP A 170 2.05 -18.63 -3.89
N GLN A 171 0.80 -19.10 -3.92
CA GLN A 171 -0.34 -18.33 -4.40
C GLN A 171 -1.60 -18.76 -3.64
N TYR A 172 -2.41 -17.77 -3.20
CA TYR A 172 -3.80 -17.97 -2.80
C TYR A 172 -4.73 -17.21 -3.76
N GLY A 173 -5.85 -17.83 -4.12
CA GLY A 173 -6.74 -17.37 -5.18
C GLY A 173 -6.39 -18.01 -6.53
N GLN A 174 -7.44 -18.36 -7.28
CA GLN A 174 -7.30 -18.91 -8.63
C GLN A 174 -7.26 -17.75 -9.63
N THR A 175 -6.17 -17.66 -10.40
CA THR A 175 -5.93 -16.55 -11.32
C THR A 175 -7.13 -16.28 -12.24
N GLY A 176 -7.65 -15.04 -12.14
CA GLY A 176 -8.80 -14.58 -12.94
C GLY A 176 -10.17 -15.14 -12.50
N MET A 177 -10.22 -15.97 -11.46
CA MET A 177 -11.47 -16.55 -10.96
C MET A 177 -11.97 -15.79 -9.73
N THR A 178 -13.06 -15.07 -9.90
CA THR A 178 -13.76 -14.38 -8.80
C THR A 178 -14.63 -15.35 -8.01
N GLY A 179 -14.56 -15.31 -6.69
CA GLY A 179 -15.43 -16.14 -5.85
C GLY A 179 -15.18 -15.97 -4.36
N SER A 180 -16.01 -16.59 -3.53
CA SER A 180 -15.90 -16.63 -2.07
C SER A 180 -15.69 -18.05 -1.50
N GLY A 181 -15.55 -19.04 -2.37
CA GLY A 181 -15.34 -20.46 -2.01
C GLY A 181 -13.86 -20.80 -1.74
N TYR A 182 -13.56 -22.10 -1.73
CA TYR A 182 -12.22 -22.60 -1.48
C TYR A 182 -11.22 -22.02 -2.48
N ASN A 183 -10.14 -21.43 -1.96
CA ASN A 183 -9.06 -20.85 -2.74
C ASN A 183 -9.54 -19.89 -3.84
N THR A 184 -10.54 -19.05 -3.55
CA THR A 184 -11.00 -17.97 -4.43
C THR A 184 -11.13 -16.66 -3.67
N LEU A 185 -10.94 -15.54 -4.37
CA LEU A 185 -11.02 -14.17 -3.87
C LEU A 185 -11.92 -13.33 -4.78
N ASN A 186 -12.33 -12.18 -4.28
CA ASN A 186 -13.07 -11.19 -5.06
C ASN A 186 -12.48 -9.80 -4.79
N ASN A 187 -11.58 -9.38 -5.68
CA ASN A 187 -10.92 -8.10 -5.61
C ASN A 187 -10.15 -7.90 -4.28
N PRO A 188 -9.19 -8.80 -3.93
CA PRO A 188 -8.43 -8.67 -2.68
C PRO A 188 -7.66 -7.34 -2.67
N ASN A 189 -7.59 -6.66 -1.50
CA ASN A 189 -6.96 -5.35 -1.42
C ASN A 189 -5.73 -5.32 -0.50
N SER A 190 -5.61 -6.25 0.45
CA SER A 190 -4.39 -6.35 1.24
C SER A 190 -4.07 -7.79 1.64
N ALA A 191 -2.79 -8.05 1.90
CA ALA A 191 -2.30 -9.32 2.42
C ALA A 191 -1.14 -9.09 3.40
N GLU A 192 -1.21 -9.69 4.60
CA GLU A 192 -0.19 -9.61 5.65
C GLU A 192 0.29 -11.01 6.04
N LEU A 193 1.61 -11.25 6.04
CA LEU A 193 2.19 -12.46 6.61
C LEU A 193 2.16 -12.37 8.12
N LEU A 194 1.58 -13.38 8.78
CA LEU A 194 1.50 -13.48 10.23
C LEU A 194 2.65 -14.30 10.82
N ASP A 195 2.96 -14.12 12.12
CA ASP A 195 4.03 -14.86 12.82
C ASP A 195 3.87 -16.38 12.78
N ASN A 196 2.63 -16.88 12.65
CA ASN A 196 2.34 -18.30 12.51
C ASN A 196 2.51 -18.84 11.08
N GLY A 197 2.95 -17.98 10.14
CA GLY A 197 3.14 -18.32 8.73
C GLY A 197 1.87 -18.24 7.88
N ASN A 198 0.71 -17.97 8.48
CA ASN A 198 -0.54 -17.77 7.76
C ASN A 198 -0.54 -16.38 7.08
N ILE A 199 -1.46 -16.19 6.16
CA ILE A 199 -1.68 -14.91 5.47
C ILE A 199 -3.05 -14.35 5.86
N LEU A 200 -3.08 -13.13 6.36
CA LEU A 200 -4.30 -12.35 6.58
C LEU A 200 -4.62 -11.58 5.29
N ILE A 201 -5.83 -11.72 4.76
CA ILE A 201 -6.24 -11.13 3.48
C ILE A 201 -7.52 -10.31 3.67
N ALA A 202 -7.52 -9.05 3.22
CA ALA A 202 -8.74 -8.27 3.04
C ALA A 202 -9.33 -8.61 1.67
N ASP A 203 -10.38 -9.41 1.66
CA ASP A 203 -11.10 -9.90 0.49
C ASP A 203 -12.29 -8.96 0.20
N GLU A 204 -11.95 -7.79 -0.39
CA GLU A 204 -12.71 -6.55 -0.38
C GLU A 204 -14.15 -6.71 -0.86
N ASN A 205 -14.35 -7.20 -2.09
CA ASN A 205 -15.70 -7.32 -2.67
C ASN A 205 -16.50 -8.51 -2.13
N ASN A 206 -15.85 -9.41 -1.38
CA ASN A 206 -16.55 -10.42 -0.57
C ASN A 206 -16.94 -9.88 0.82
N ASN A 207 -16.62 -8.61 1.12
CA ASN A 207 -16.90 -7.96 2.40
C ASN A 207 -16.42 -8.80 3.60
N ARG A 208 -15.18 -9.30 3.52
CA ARG A 208 -14.61 -10.13 4.59
C ARG A 208 -13.10 -9.94 4.72
N VAL A 209 -12.61 -10.28 5.90
CA VAL A 209 -11.19 -10.49 6.16
C VAL A 209 -11.01 -11.95 6.51
N ILE A 210 -10.07 -12.62 5.87
CA ILE A 210 -9.77 -14.04 6.08
C ILE A 210 -8.32 -14.24 6.49
N GLU A 211 -8.06 -15.22 7.36
CA GLU A 211 -6.73 -15.77 7.61
C GLU A 211 -6.65 -17.14 6.95
N VAL A 212 -5.67 -17.33 6.07
CA VAL A 212 -5.48 -18.58 5.34
C VAL A 212 -4.14 -19.21 5.70
N ASN A 213 -4.10 -20.52 5.81
CA ASN A 213 -2.84 -21.25 5.98
C ASN A 213 -2.17 -21.53 4.63
N ARG A 214 -0.95 -22.06 4.66
CA ARG A 214 -0.17 -22.36 3.44
C ARG A 214 -0.78 -23.47 2.58
N GLU A 215 -1.68 -24.30 3.14
CA GLU A 215 -2.44 -25.35 2.45
C GLU A 215 -3.79 -24.82 1.90
N HIS A 216 -3.98 -23.49 1.89
CA HIS A 216 -5.15 -22.81 1.34
C HIS A 216 -6.46 -22.98 2.13
N HIS A 217 -6.42 -23.38 3.39
CA HIS A 217 -7.62 -23.44 4.23
C HIS A 217 -7.82 -22.11 4.95
N ILE A 218 -9.05 -21.62 4.98
CA ILE A 218 -9.45 -20.51 5.83
C ILE A 218 -9.50 -21.01 7.28
N VAL A 219 -8.69 -20.41 8.15
CA VAL A 219 -8.61 -20.77 9.58
C VAL A 219 -9.27 -19.73 10.49
N TRP A 220 -9.53 -18.54 9.97
CA TRP A 220 -10.32 -17.50 10.63
C TRP A 220 -10.96 -16.59 9.57
N GLU A 221 -12.13 -16.07 9.88
CA GLU A 221 -12.89 -15.13 9.04
C GLU A 221 -13.62 -14.10 9.88
N TYR A 222 -13.70 -12.88 9.39
CA TYR A 222 -14.57 -11.82 9.89
C TYR A 222 -15.30 -11.14 8.74
N SER A 223 -16.63 -11.11 8.80
CA SER A 223 -17.49 -10.50 7.78
C SER A 223 -18.66 -9.73 8.38
N ASN A 224 -18.73 -9.63 9.72
CA ASN A 224 -19.90 -9.07 10.40
C ASN A 224 -19.99 -7.55 10.24
N GLY A 225 -20.90 -7.09 9.38
CA GLY A 225 -21.23 -5.68 9.21
C GLY A 225 -20.12 -4.84 8.58
N ILE A 226 -19.14 -5.45 7.89
CA ILE A 226 -18.15 -4.74 7.07
C ILE A 226 -18.58 -4.66 5.62
N SER A 227 -18.10 -3.62 4.91
CA SER A 227 -18.34 -3.41 3.50
C SER A 227 -17.10 -2.80 2.84
N GLY A 228 -16.57 -3.49 1.83
CA GLY A 228 -15.34 -3.07 1.17
C GLY A 228 -14.13 -3.06 2.13
N ALA A 229 -13.76 -4.22 2.67
CA ALA A 229 -12.57 -4.35 3.51
C ALA A 229 -11.31 -4.05 2.71
N ALA A 230 -10.82 -2.80 2.76
CA ALA A 230 -9.67 -2.37 1.97
C ALA A 230 -8.33 -2.79 2.58
N PHE A 231 -8.27 -2.91 3.92
CA PHE A 231 -7.04 -3.29 4.61
C PHE A 231 -7.34 -4.02 5.91
N ALA A 232 -6.45 -4.92 6.29
CA ALA A 232 -6.49 -5.58 7.59
C ALA A 232 -5.07 -5.83 8.11
N SER A 233 -4.87 -5.61 9.42
CA SER A 233 -3.63 -5.92 10.11
C SER A 233 -3.89 -6.61 11.44
N ARG A 234 -3.13 -7.67 11.74
CA ARG A 234 -3.19 -8.40 13.01
C ARG A 234 -2.35 -7.70 14.06
N LEU A 235 -2.98 -7.24 15.13
CA LEU A 235 -2.31 -6.58 16.23
C LEU A 235 -1.67 -7.58 17.19
N LYS A 236 -0.62 -7.16 17.93
CA LYS A 236 0.11 -8.00 18.91
C LYS A 236 -0.77 -8.58 20.01
N ASN A 237 -1.89 -7.92 20.37
CA ASN A 237 -2.87 -8.44 21.32
C ASN A 237 -3.78 -9.52 20.71
N GLY A 238 -3.63 -9.80 19.41
CA GLY A 238 -4.41 -10.74 18.63
C GLY A 238 -5.74 -10.19 18.12
N HIS A 239 -6.03 -8.89 18.32
CA HIS A 239 -7.13 -8.22 17.62
C HIS A 239 -6.75 -7.98 16.15
N THR A 240 -7.75 -7.64 15.34
CA THR A 240 -7.55 -7.27 13.94
C THR A 240 -8.03 -5.84 13.73
N LEU A 241 -7.14 -4.98 13.20
CA LEU A 241 -7.51 -3.66 12.73
C LEU A 241 -7.99 -3.80 11.28
N ILE A 242 -9.16 -3.26 10.96
CA ILE A 242 -9.79 -3.39 9.64
C ILE A 242 -10.17 -2.00 9.13
N THR A 243 -9.78 -1.69 7.91
CA THR A 243 -10.28 -0.54 7.17
C THR A 243 -11.56 -0.94 6.45
N ASP A 244 -12.70 -0.56 7.02
CA ASP A 244 -14.06 -0.84 6.53
C ASP A 244 -14.49 0.32 5.61
N SER A 245 -13.89 0.34 4.39
CA SER A 245 -13.79 1.49 3.49
C SER A 245 -15.16 2.04 3.07
N LEU A 246 -16.06 1.19 2.59
CA LEU A 246 -17.38 1.64 2.11
C LEU A 246 -18.33 2.02 3.25
N ASN A 247 -18.01 1.64 4.49
CA ASN A 247 -18.66 2.14 5.69
C ASN A 247 -17.98 3.40 6.24
N ASN A 248 -16.94 3.90 5.58
CA ASN A 248 -16.19 5.11 5.96
C ASN A 248 -15.64 5.07 7.39
N ARG A 249 -15.12 3.92 7.82
CA ARG A 249 -14.62 3.73 9.18
C ARG A 249 -13.43 2.79 9.27
N ILE A 250 -12.72 2.92 10.38
CA ILE A 250 -11.72 1.96 10.83
C ILE A 250 -12.25 1.28 12.08
N ILE A 251 -12.17 -0.05 12.15
CA ILE A 251 -12.57 -0.82 13.32
C ILE A 251 -11.43 -1.70 13.84
N GLU A 252 -11.39 -1.89 15.15
CA GLU A 252 -10.57 -2.92 15.79
C GLU A 252 -11.51 -4.00 16.33
N VAL A 253 -11.33 -5.23 15.85
CA VAL A 253 -12.15 -6.36 16.28
C VAL A 253 -11.32 -7.31 17.15
N SER A 254 -11.94 -7.78 18.25
CA SER A 254 -11.33 -8.80 19.11
C SER A 254 -11.27 -10.16 18.40
N LYS A 255 -10.52 -11.12 18.94
CA LYS A 255 -10.51 -12.52 18.45
C LYS A 255 -11.91 -13.15 18.37
N GLY A 256 -12.81 -12.74 19.27
CA GLY A 256 -14.21 -13.21 19.32
C GLY A 256 -15.14 -12.46 18.37
N GLY A 257 -14.65 -11.53 17.57
CA GLY A 257 -15.45 -10.79 16.58
C GLY A 257 -16.20 -9.57 17.15
N ALA A 258 -15.97 -9.16 18.41
CA ALA A 258 -16.56 -7.94 18.95
C ALA A 258 -15.75 -6.71 18.50
N ILE A 259 -16.43 -5.65 18.04
CA ILE A 259 -15.80 -4.35 17.79
C ILE A 259 -15.45 -3.73 19.15
N VAL A 260 -14.17 -3.44 19.37
CA VAL A 260 -13.63 -2.88 20.63
C VAL A 260 -13.15 -1.43 20.47
N TRP A 261 -13.00 -0.96 19.24
CA TRP A 261 -12.72 0.43 18.92
C TRP A 261 -13.20 0.72 17.49
N GLU A 262 -13.62 1.97 17.27
CA GLU A 262 -14.08 2.43 15.97
C GLU A 262 -13.71 3.92 15.77
N TYR A 263 -13.41 4.29 14.54
CA TYR A 263 -13.25 5.68 14.12
C TYR A 263 -13.93 5.90 12.76
N SER A 264 -14.83 6.88 12.67
CA SER A 264 -15.50 7.27 11.43
C SER A 264 -14.78 8.43 10.77
N THR A 265 -14.40 8.28 9.51
CA THR A 265 -13.72 9.32 8.73
C THR A 265 -14.70 10.34 8.14
N SER A 266 -15.98 9.99 8.00
CA SER A 266 -17.01 10.87 7.46
C SER A 266 -17.68 11.80 8.49
N SER A 267 -17.42 11.61 9.78
CA SER A 267 -18.15 12.31 10.85
C SER A 267 -17.56 13.69 11.22
N ARG A 268 -16.48 14.12 10.59
CA ARG A 268 -15.79 15.38 10.92
C ARG A 268 -16.16 16.53 9.97
N PRO A 269 -16.08 17.80 10.46
CA PRO A 269 -16.35 18.97 9.62
C PRO A 269 -15.44 19.01 8.37
N GLY A 270 -16.03 19.29 7.21
CA GLY A 270 -15.32 19.37 5.94
C GLY A 270 -15.11 18.04 5.23
N SER A 271 -15.47 16.91 5.84
CA SER A 271 -15.42 15.61 5.18
C SER A 271 -16.39 15.53 4.02
N VAL A 272 -15.97 14.87 2.94
CA VAL A 272 -16.90 14.42 1.90
C VAL A 272 -17.81 13.31 2.44
N THR A 273 -18.91 13.03 1.73
CA THR A 273 -19.90 12.02 2.16
C THR A 273 -19.30 10.61 2.23
N ASN A 274 -18.46 10.27 1.25
CA ASN A 274 -17.82 8.96 1.15
C ASN A 274 -16.30 9.15 1.04
N PRO A 275 -15.59 9.35 2.16
CA PRO A 275 -14.15 9.53 2.17
C PRO A 275 -13.36 8.26 1.81
N ASN A 276 -13.97 7.09 1.95
CA ASN A 276 -13.41 5.78 1.60
C ASN A 276 -11.95 5.62 2.09
N PRO A 277 -11.70 5.52 3.41
CA PRO A 277 -10.36 5.29 3.92
C PRO A 277 -9.80 3.97 3.34
N THR A 278 -8.52 3.96 2.99
CA THR A 278 -7.91 2.81 2.30
C THR A 278 -6.96 2.00 3.17
N ARG A 279 -6.23 2.67 4.08
CA ARG A 279 -5.26 2.03 4.99
C ARG A 279 -5.39 2.57 6.40
N ALA A 280 -5.10 1.71 7.38
CA ALA A 280 -4.99 2.11 8.77
C ALA A 280 -3.90 1.30 9.46
N VAL A 281 -2.92 1.97 10.07
CA VAL A 281 -1.81 1.33 10.80
C VAL A 281 -1.86 1.75 12.26
N ARG A 282 -1.83 0.77 13.18
CA ARG A 282 -1.71 1.02 14.61
C ARG A 282 -0.26 1.33 14.95
N LEU A 283 0.01 2.47 15.56
CA LEU A 283 1.33 2.92 15.97
C LEU A 283 1.70 2.42 17.38
N ALA A 284 2.99 2.43 17.69
CA ALA A 284 3.51 2.01 18.99
C ALA A 284 2.98 2.87 20.16
N ASN A 285 2.66 4.14 19.92
CA ASN A 285 2.03 5.03 20.89
C ASN A 285 0.55 4.72 21.15
N GLY A 286 -0.03 3.77 20.41
CA GLY A 286 -1.44 3.37 20.49
C GLY A 286 -2.38 4.17 19.58
N ASN A 287 -1.90 5.22 18.90
CA ASN A 287 -2.66 5.96 17.90
C ASN A 287 -2.83 5.14 16.61
N THR A 288 -3.67 5.62 15.71
CA THR A 288 -3.88 5.00 14.39
C THR A 288 -3.60 6.01 13.30
N LEU A 289 -2.65 5.70 12.41
CA LEU A 289 -2.44 6.44 11.18
C LEU A 289 -3.43 5.94 10.12
N ILE A 290 -4.11 6.86 9.43
CA ILE A 290 -5.19 6.54 8.49
C ILE A 290 -4.96 7.30 7.19
N SER A 291 -4.99 6.59 6.06
CA SER A 291 -5.10 7.17 4.73
C SER A 291 -6.58 7.42 4.44
N ASP A 292 -6.99 8.68 4.55
CA ASP A 292 -8.37 9.13 4.40
C ASP A 292 -8.57 9.68 2.98
N GLN A 293 -8.67 8.75 2.03
CA GLN A 293 -8.41 8.90 0.60
C GLN A 293 -9.10 10.12 -0.02
N PHE A 294 -10.43 10.15 -0.04
CA PHE A 294 -11.16 11.25 -0.71
C PHE A 294 -11.40 12.47 0.18
N ASN A 295 -10.98 12.41 1.42
CA ASN A 295 -10.73 13.60 2.23
C ASN A 295 -9.37 14.24 1.94
N MET A 296 -8.56 13.66 1.03
CA MET A 296 -7.25 14.15 0.60
C MET A 296 -6.27 14.29 1.77
N GLN A 297 -6.36 13.42 2.77
CA GLN A 297 -5.55 13.52 3.98
C GLN A 297 -4.99 12.18 4.45
N VAL A 298 -3.82 12.26 5.07
CA VAL A 298 -3.33 11.26 6.02
C VAL A 298 -3.50 11.86 7.42
N ILE A 299 -4.16 11.14 8.32
CA ILE A 299 -4.41 11.60 9.69
C ILE A 299 -3.91 10.60 10.71
N GLU A 300 -3.40 11.08 11.85
CA GLU A 300 -3.16 10.26 13.03
C GLU A 300 -4.25 10.58 14.08
N VAL A 301 -4.92 9.56 14.56
CA VAL A 301 -5.98 9.70 15.59
C VAL A 301 -5.59 8.94 16.85
N ASP A 302 -5.85 9.55 18.00
CA ASP A 302 -5.67 8.88 19.29
C ASP A 302 -6.79 7.87 19.59
N ARG A 303 -6.67 7.14 20.68
CA ARG A 303 -7.70 6.13 21.09
C ARG A 303 -9.06 6.75 21.41
N LYS A 304 -9.15 8.06 21.62
CA LYS A 304 -10.41 8.78 21.86
C LYS A 304 -11.01 9.36 20.58
N GLY A 305 -10.33 9.16 19.42
CA GLY A 305 -10.76 9.68 18.13
C GLY A 305 -10.36 11.14 17.88
N MET A 306 -9.44 11.71 18.68
CA MET A 306 -8.92 13.05 18.44
C MET A 306 -7.81 12.98 17.38
N ILE A 307 -7.87 13.85 16.35
CA ILE A 307 -6.78 14.01 15.37
C ILE A 307 -5.63 14.74 16.07
N VAL A 308 -4.46 14.10 16.09
CA VAL A 308 -3.23 14.62 16.68
C VAL A 308 -2.20 15.04 15.62
N PHE A 309 -2.37 14.57 14.39
CA PHE A 309 -1.58 14.96 13.22
C PHE A 309 -2.44 14.88 11.96
N SER A 310 -2.14 15.73 10.97
CA SER A 310 -2.69 15.61 9.62
C SER A 310 -1.71 16.11 8.58
N GLN A 311 -1.58 15.36 7.47
CA GLN A 311 -0.95 15.77 6.22
C GLN A 311 -2.02 15.86 5.15
N GLY A 312 -1.95 16.89 4.30
CA GLY A 312 -3.01 17.19 3.34
C GLY A 312 -4.04 18.18 3.90
N GLN A 313 -4.83 18.75 3.00
CA GLN A 313 -5.92 19.69 3.32
C GLN A 313 -7.25 19.01 3.00
N ILE A 314 -8.17 18.99 3.98
CA ILE A 314 -9.43 18.25 3.84
C ILE A 314 -10.18 18.67 2.59
N SER A 315 -10.51 17.69 1.74
CA SER A 315 -11.24 17.85 0.48
C SER A 315 -10.55 18.77 -0.56
N VAL A 316 -9.24 19.04 -0.41
CA VAL A 316 -8.46 19.86 -1.36
C VAL A 316 -7.36 19.00 -1.99
N ALA A 317 -7.59 18.57 -3.23
CA ALA A 317 -6.59 17.86 -4.01
C ALA A 317 -5.51 18.81 -4.55
N GLY A 318 -4.25 18.37 -4.57
CA GLY A 318 -3.17 19.16 -5.17
C GLY A 318 -1.78 18.60 -4.90
N THR A 319 -0.78 19.27 -5.50
CA THR A 319 0.66 18.96 -5.38
C THR A 319 1.43 20.02 -4.58
N GLY A 320 0.74 21.08 -4.12
CA GLY A 320 1.35 22.17 -3.37
C GLY A 320 1.77 21.78 -1.95
N PHE A 321 2.28 22.78 -1.20
CA PHE A 321 2.67 22.56 0.18
C PHE A 321 1.49 22.04 1.02
N ASN A 322 1.73 20.94 1.74
CA ASN A 322 0.73 20.25 2.54
C ASN A 322 -0.56 19.94 1.74
N GLN A 323 -0.42 19.47 0.50
CA GLN A 323 -1.51 18.98 -0.33
C GLN A 323 -1.21 17.57 -0.82
N LEU A 324 -2.26 16.74 -0.90
CA LEU A 324 -2.26 15.38 -1.42
C LEU A 324 -3.39 15.21 -2.43
N ASN A 325 -3.37 14.12 -3.20
CA ASN A 325 -4.46 13.78 -4.09
C ASN A 325 -4.79 12.29 -3.96
N ALA A 326 -5.86 11.99 -3.23
CA ALA A 326 -6.30 10.64 -2.92
C ALA A 326 -5.17 9.74 -2.33
N PRO A 327 -4.54 10.11 -1.18
CA PRO A 327 -3.50 9.28 -0.58
C PRO A 327 -4.03 7.89 -0.26
N TYR A 328 -3.41 6.86 -0.82
CA TYR A 328 -3.92 5.49 -0.68
C TYR A 328 -3.30 4.76 0.51
N ASP A 329 -2.01 4.98 0.77
CA ASP A 329 -1.26 4.35 1.86
C ASP A 329 -0.41 5.37 2.60
N ALA A 330 -0.21 5.13 3.90
CA ALA A 330 0.71 5.89 4.72
C ALA A 330 1.29 5.06 5.86
N LYS A 331 2.60 5.17 6.10
CA LYS A 331 3.34 4.45 7.13
C LYS A 331 4.33 5.38 7.82
N VAL A 332 4.47 5.24 9.15
CA VAL A 332 5.53 5.93 9.90
C VAL A 332 6.81 5.13 9.81
N VAL A 333 7.87 5.73 9.31
CA VAL A 333 9.18 5.09 9.17
C VAL A 333 9.68 4.59 10.53
N GLY A 334 9.84 3.27 10.63
CA GLY A 334 10.34 2.60 11.85
C GLY A 334 9.35 2.53 13.01
N ASP A 335 8.06 2.81 12.78
CA ASP A 335 7.02 2.64 13.80
C ASP A 335 5.80 1.91 13.22
N PHE A 336 5.58 0.69 13.67
CA PHE A 336 4.40 -0.13 13.36
C PHE A 336 4.19 -1.15 14.48
N THR A 337 2.96 -1.63 14.63
CA THR A 337 2.58 -2.63 15.63
C THR A 337 1.94 -3.89 15.05
N GLY A 338 1.86 -4.00 13.76
CA GLY A 338 1.57 -5.25 13.06
C GLY A 338 2.70 -6.26 13.25
N LEU A 339 2.49 -7.52 12.85
CA LEU A 339 3.49 -8.59 12.97
C LEU A 339 4.52 -8.55 11.85
N THR A 340 4.16 -8.05 10.68
CA THR A 340 5.08 -7.76 9.60
C THR A 340 5.31 -6.26 9.45
N PRO A 341 6.53 -5.81 9.13
CA PRO A 341 6.78 -4.40 8.84
C PRO A 341 5.88 -3.95 7.67
N PRO A 342 5.16 -2.86 7.86
CA PRO A 342 4.40 -2.28 6.76
C PRO A 342 5.31 -1.66 5.72
#